data_37fc20a618fb8665276bfbbbce2a0b1e
#
_entry.id   37fc20a618fb8665276bfbbbce2a0b1e
#
_cell.length_a   1.000
_cell.length_b   1.000
_cell.length_c   1.000
_cell.angle_alpha   90.00
_cell.angle_beta   90.00
_cell.angle_gamma   90.00
#
_symmetry.space_group_name_H-M   'P 1'
#
loop_
_entity.id
_entity.type
_entity.pdbx_description
1 polymer ?
#
loop_
_entity_poly.entity_id
_entity_poly.type
_entity_poly.pdbx_seq_one_letter_code
_entity_poly.pdbx_strand_id
1 'polypeptide(L)'
;MVGQRERVHFLTGQLYRSVVGEEGLNKIVDDLVDAIGASAAPAQTDPAHPAGLWSQHDVALITYGDSIVDGGSKPLKVLRDFCETWLGNCVTWVHILPFFPWTSDDGFSVLDYSSVNQALGDWNDINDIATDYRLMADLVLNHCSSRSAWFENFKQGVDPGRGYFFSKGPSFDVSRVVRPRTSDLTMPVVTSEGEQQVWCTFSHDQVDFDFSNPEVLLEFTRIIRLYLDRGVRIFRLDAVAFTWKRSGTTCINLPEAHDLVRLLRSLIEWVQPDAIIITETNVPNIENLAYFGQCDEAHCIYNFALPPLLIHTLVEADSSRITRWLMSMPPAILGTTYFNFLASHDGIGLRPVEGLLSEGELDSMIDRLQENGALLSWREHADGTRTVYEVNVSLFDAFKHSGEVVDRTLERMILAHAILLGLEGVPAIYLHSFVATNNDLSRVENTGHNRAINRHQWALDELTELLNDAKSCLLYTSPSPRD
;
A
#
# COMPACT_ATOMS: atom_id res chain seq x y z
N MET A 1 33.30 2.73 -4.79
CA MET A 1 31.85 2.32 -4.71
C MET A 1 31.83 0.80 -4.68
N VAL A 2 31.09 0.21 -3.75
CA VAL A 2 30.86 -1.23 -3.71
C VAL A 2 30.05 -1.58 -4.96
N GLY A 3 30.46 -2.61 -5.71
CA GLY A 3 29.72 -3.03 -6.92
C GLY A 3 28.30 -3.49 -6.56
N GLN A 4 27.32 -3.34 -7.47
CA GLN A 4 25.93 -3.75 -7.23
C GLN A 4 25.83 -5.23 -6.78
N ARG A 5 26.61 -6.10 -7.42
CA ARG A 5 26.66 -7.52 -7.03
C ARG A 5 27.20 -7.72 -5.61
N GLU A 6 28.22 -6.98 -5.20
CA GLU A 6 28.77 -7.04 -3.85
C GLU A 6 27.75 -6.57 -2.81
N ARG A 7 26.97 -5.53 -3.13
CA ARG A 7 25.88 -5.05 -2.28
C ARG A 7 24.77 -6.09 -2.14
N VAL A 8 24.32 -6.68 -3.24
CA VAL A 8 23.33 -7.78 -3.23
C VAL A 8 23.86 -8.96 -2.42
N HIS A 9 25.13 -9.36 -2.61
CA HIS A 9 25.76 -10.45 -1.85
C HIS A 9 25.80 -10.14 -0.34
N PHE A 10 26.16 -8.91 0.02
CA PHE A 10 26.18 -8.50 1.43
C PHE A 10 24.80 -8.59 2.06
N LEU A 11 23.78 -7.98 1.43
CA LEU A 11 22.41 -7.94 1.97
C LEU A 11 21.75 -9.35 2.00
N THR A 12 21.94 -10.15 0.96
CA THR A 12 21.52 -11.56 0.94
C THR A 12 22.19 -12.34 2.09
N GLY A 13 23.45 -12.03 2.37
CA GLY A 13 24.20 -12.62 3.48
C GLY A 13 23.65 -12.26 4.86
N GLN A 14 23.11 -11.04 5.06
CA GLN A 14 22.45 -10.67 6.32
C GLN A 14 21.22 -11.55 6.59
N LEU A 15 20.46 -11.88 5.54
CA LEU A 15 19.24 -12.68 5.65
C LEU A 15 19.51 -14.18 5.75
N TYR A 16 20.42 -14.73 4.96
CA TYR A 16 20.45 -16.18 4.71
C TYR A 16 21.77 -16.90 5.03
N ARG A 17 22.91 -16.18 5.23
CA ARG A 17 24.23 -16.81 5.42
C ARG A 17 24.25 -17.84 6.55
N SER A 18 23.56 -17.56 7.66
CA SER A 18 23.49 -18.47 8.82
C SER A 18 22.74 -19.77 8.53
N VAL A 19 21.89 -19.78 7.50
CA VAL A 19 21.06 -20.93 7.13
C VAL A 19 21.71 -21.77 6.04
N VAL A 20 22.29 -21.12 5.01
CA VAL A 20 22.76 -21.81 3.80
C VAL A 20 24.29 -21.94 3.69
N GLY A 21 25.05 -21.25 4.53
CA GLY A 21 26.52 -21.16 4.41
C GLY A 21 26.97 -20.36 3.18
N GLU A 22 28.28 -20.30 2.93
CA GLU A 22 28.85 -19.43 1.89
C GLU A 22 28.57 -19.92 0.46
N GLU A 23 28.62 -21.24 0.24
CA GLU A 23 28.33 -21.83 -1.08
C GLU A 23 26.85 -21.65 -1.46
N GLY A 24 25.94 -21.90 -0.53
CA GLY A 24 24.51 -21.67 -0.72
C GLY A 24 24.18 -20.19 -0.94
N LEU A 25 24.88 -19.29 -0.23
CA LEU A 25 24.73 -17.85 -0.40
C LEU A 25 25.10 -17.39 -1.81
N ASN A 26 26.25 -17.86 -2.34
CA ASN A 26 26.68 -17.52 -3.71
C ASN A 26 25.63 -17.96 -4.74
N LYS A 27 25.07 -19.18 -4.57
CA LYS A 27 24.01 -19.68 -5.44
C LYS A 27 22.76 -18.79 -5.39
N ILE A 28 22.28 -18.43 -4.20
CA ILE A 28 21.12 -17.53 -4.06
C ILE A 28 21.38 -16.19 -4.76
N VAL A 29 22.56 -15.61 -4.61
CA VAL A 29 22.93 -14.36 -5.26
C VAL A 29 22.90 -14.50 -6.79
N ASP A 30 23.44 -15.61 -7.33
CA ASP A 30 23.41 -15.88 -8.77
C ASP A 30 21.97 -16.01 -9.27
N ASP A 31 21.15 -16.79 -8.56
CA ASP A 31 19.74 -16.99 -8.90
C ASP A 31 18.94 -15.66 -8.86
N LEU A 32 19.19 -14.79 -7.87
CA LEU A 32 18.55 -13.47 -7.78
C LEU A 32 18.97 -12.53 -8.92
N VAL A 33 20.27 -12.51 -9.24
CA VAL A 33 20.83 -11.70 -10.35
C VAL A 33 20.26 -12.14 -11.69
N ASP A 34 20.11 -13.43 -11.90
CA ASP A 34 19.48 -13.99 -13.11
C ASP A 34 17.98 -13.71 -13.15
N ALA A 35 17.26 -13.90 -12.05
CA ALA A 35 15.82 -13.67 -11.93
C ALA A 35 15.43 -12.22 -12.21
N ILE A 36 16.19 -11.25 -11.70
CA ILE A 36 15.95 -9.83 -11.98
C ILE A 36 16.40 -9.41 -13.40
N GLY A 37 17.16 -10.28 -14.10
CA GLY A 37 17.68 -10.01 -15.43
C GLY A 37 18.94 -9.15 -15.45
N ALA A 38 19.66 -9.00 -14.34
CA ALA A 38 20.86 -8.18 -14.26
C ALA A 38 22.06 -8.78 -15.01
N SER A 39 22.08 -10.10 -15.24
CA SER A 39 23.11 -10.77 -16.06
C SER A 39 23.12 -10.31 -17.52
N ALA A 40 21.97 -9.88 -18.05
CA ALA A 40 21.80 -9.37 -19.41
C ALA A 40 21.78 -7.84 -19.47
N ALA A 41 21.82 -7.16 -18.33
CA ALA A 41 21.80 -5.70 -18.30
C ALA A 41 23.10 -5.13 -18.91
N PRO A 42 23.03 -4.08 -19.75
CA PRO A 42 24.23 -3.40 -20.22
C PRO A 42 25.03 -2.89 -19.02
N ALA A 43 26.37 -2.94 -19.12
CA ALA A 43 27.24 -2.46 -18.06
C ALA A 43 26.87 -1.00 -17.72
N GLN A 44 26.26 -0.84 -16.58
CA GLN A 44 25.82 0.37 -15.90
C GLN A 44 25.59 1.63 -16.75
N THR A 45 24.33 1.95 -16.94
CA THR A 45 23.90 3.34 -16.86
C THR A 45 24.19 3.84 -15.43
N ASP A 46 24.77 5.03 -15.26
CA ASP A 46 24.89 5.66 -13.94
C ASP A 46 23.51 5.57 -13.23
N PRO A 47 23.47 5.27 -11.93
CA PRO A 47 22.20 5.28 -11.20
C PRO A 47 21.52 6.63 -11.45
N ALA A 48 20.20 6.62 -11.66
CA ALA A 48 19.46 7.86 -11.85
C ALA A 48 19.86 8.83 -10.74
N HIS A 49 20.15 10.07 -11.11
CA HIS A 49 20.51 11.07 -10.10
C HIS A 49 19.32 11.20 -9.16
N PRO A 50 19.47 11.05 -7.85
CA PRO A 50 18.34 11.03 -6.90
C PRO A 50 17.39 12.23 -7.06
N ALA A 51 17.88 13.38 -7.48
CA ALA A 51 17.08 14.57 -7.79
C ALA A 51 16.19 14.44 -9.04
N GLY A 52 16.35 13.37 -9.84
CA GLY A 52 15.55 13.12 -11.05
C GLY A 52 14.46 12.10 -10.88
N LEU A 53 14.30 11.50 -9.67
CA LEU A 53 13.29 10.46 -9.42
C LEU A 53 11.87 11.01 -9.35
N TRP A 54 11.71 12.22 -8.84
CA TRP A 54 10.44 12.98 -8.79
C TRP A 54 10.70 14.47 -8.88
N SER A 55 9.66 15.24 -9.12
CA SER A 55 9.69 16.69 -9.23
C SER A 55 8.43 17.32 -8.62
N GLN A 56 8.38 18.65 -8.57
CA GLN A 56 7.20 19.40 -8.14
C GLN A 56 5.97 19.24 -9.06
N HIS A 57 6.13 18.60 -10.20
CA HIS A 57 5.03 18.32 -11.13
C HIS A 57 4.38 16.96 -10.87
N ASP A 58 4.96 16.15 -9.97
CA ASP A 58 4.47 14.81 -9.73
C ASP A 58 3.32 14.81 -8.73
N VAL A 59 2.18 14.32 -9.19
CA VAL A 59 0.96 14.06 -8.41
C VAL A 59 0.51 12.64 -8.72
N ALA A 60 0.22 11.86 -7.69
CA ALA A 60 -0.26 10.50 -7.82
C ALA A 60 -1.78 10.42 -7.71
N LEU A 61 -2.43 9.67 -8.60
CA LEU A 61 -3.80 9.21 -8.44
C LEU A 61 -3.78 7.82 -7.81
N ILE A 62 -4.53 7.60 -6.74
CA ILE A 62 -4.78 6.27 -6.18
C ILE A 62 -6.17 5.83 -6.61
N THR A 63 -6.32 4.62 -7.19
CA THR A 63 -7.62 4.13 -7.66
C THR A 63 -7.63 2.61 -7.78
N TYR A 64 -8.82 1.99 -7.68
CA TYR A 64 -9.04 0.65 -8.22
C TYR A 64 -9.21 0.69 -9.72
N GLY A 65 -8.89 -0.41 -10.40
CA GLY A 65 -9.07 -0.54 -11.84
C GLY A 65 -10.52 -0.44 -12.30
N ASP A 66 -11.47 -0.70 -11.40
CA ASP A 66 -12.91 -0.67 -11.62
C ASP A 66 -13.65 0.41 -10.79
N SER A 67 -12.93 1.42 -10.31
CA SER A 67 -13.59 2.56 -9.65
C SER A 67 -14.57 3.30 -10.57
N ILE A 68 -14.39 3.17 -11.89
CA ILE A 68 -15.29 3.72 -12.93
C ILE A 68 -15.58 2.61 -13.94
N VAL A 69 -16.85 2.41 -14.26
CA VAL A 69 -17.31 1.39 -15.22
C VAL A 69 -18.35 1.98 -16.18
N ASP A 70 -18.38 1.49 -17.42
CA ASP A 70 -19.40 1.88 -18.43
C ASP A 70 -20.35 0.75 -18.82
N GLY A 71 -20.18 -0.44 -18.22
CA GLY A 71 -21.00 -1.61 -18.48
C GLY A 71 -20.71 -2.34 -19.82
N GLY A 72 -19.83 -1.81 -20.67
CA GLY A 72 -19.51 -2.38 -21.98
C GLY A 72 -18.03 -2.59 -22.24
N SER A 73 -17.19 -1.67 -21.80
CA SER A 73 -15.73 -1.70 -21.97
C SER A 73 -15.04 -2.35 -20.77
N LYS A 74 -13.78 -2.73 -20.95
CA LYS A 74 -12.92 -3.16 -19.86
C LYS A 74 -12.68 -1.98 -18.90
N PRO A 75 -12.82 -2.16 -17.57
CA PRO A 75 -12.67 -1.08 -16.60
C PRO A 75 -11.32 -0.34 -16.68
N LEU A 76 -10.21 -1.04 -16.89
CA LEU A 76 -8.89 -0.41 -17.05
C LEU A 76 -8.84 0.56 -18.24
N LYS A 77 -9.52 0.24 -19.35
CA LYS A 77 -9.63 1.15 -20.48
C LYS A 77 -10.49 2.37 -20.12
N VAL A 78 -11.63 2.15 -19.44
CA VAL A 78 -12.49 3.24 -18.97
C VAL A 78 -11.72 4.19 -18.04
N LEU A 79 -10.93 3.63 -17.13
CA LEU A 79 -10.08 4.40 -16.23
C LEU A 79 -9.07 5.25 -16.99
N ARG A 80 -8.37 4.68 -17.99
CA ARG A 80 -7.41 5.40 -18.82
C ARG A 80 -8.07 6.57 -19.55
N ASP A 81 -9.19 6.29 -20.24
CA ASP A 81 -9.94 7.30 -21.00
C ASP A 81 -10.47 8.42 -20.07
N PHE A 82 -10.88 8.08 -18.86
CA PHE A 82 -11.27 9.06 -17.83
C PHE A 82 -10.09 9.94 -17.39
N CYS A 83 -8.94 9.33 -17.09
CA CYS A 83 -7.74 10.07 -16.71
C CYS A 83 -7.30 11.04 -17.80
N GLU A 84 -7.28 10.60 -19.05
CA GLU A 84 -6.94 11.45 -20.21
C GLU A 84 -7.93 12.63 -20.36
N THR A 85 -9.23 12.36 -20.23
CA THR A 85 -10.28 13.35 -20.47
C THR A 85 -10.39 14.39 -19.36
N TRP A 86 -10.32 13.95 -18.09
CA TRP A 86 -10.67 14.78 -16.94
C TRP A 86 -9.49 15.23 -16.11
N LEU A 87 -8.39 14.46 -16.08
CA LEU A 87 -7.22 14.78 -15.26
C LEU A 87 -6.09 15.41 -16.09
N GLY A 88 -5.99 15.05 -17.37
CA GLY A 88 -4.97 15.60 -18.27
C GLY A 88 -3.57 15.49 -17.67
N ASN A 89 -2.85 16.62 -17.61
CA ASN A 89 -1.49 16.70 -17.07
C ASN A 89 -1.45 16.98 -15.55
N CYS A 90 -2.60 17.02 -14.86
CA CYS A 90 -2.63 17.27 -13.41
C CYS A 90 -2.13 16.06 -12.58
N VAL A 91 -2.13 14.89 -13.18
CA VAL A 91 -1.66 13.62 -12.59
C VAL A 91 -0.57 13.05 -13.48
N THR A 92 0.54 12.67 -12.87
CA THR A 92 1.70 12.07 -13.56
C THR A 92 1.94 10.62 -13.15
N TRP A 93 1.50 10.23 -11.94
CA TRP A 93 1.56 8.86 -11.44
C TRP A 93 0.16 8.30 -11.32
N VAL A 94 -0.02 7.03 -11.69
CA VAL A 94 -1.28 6.30 -11.46
C VAL A 94 -0.98 5.04 -10.66
N HIS A 95 -1.51 4.99 -9.44
CA HIS A 95 -1.50 3.82 -8.58
C HIS A 95 -2.79 3.04 -8.83
N ILE A 96 -2.68 1.92 -9.53
CA ILE A 96 -3.77 0.97 -9.65
C ILE A 96 -3.61 -0.05 -8.52
N LEU A 97 -4.55 -0.02 -7.56
CA LEU A 97 -4.65 -0.98 -6.46
C LEU A 97 -4.74 -2.40 -7.01
N PRO A 98 -4.47 -3.46 -6.23
CA PRO A 98 -4.18 -4.78 -6.77
C PRO A 98 -5.15 -5.21 -7.86
N PHE A 99 -4.66 -5.26 -9.08
CA PHE A 99 -5.43 -5.59 -10.30
C PHE A 99 -5.29 -7.06 -10.71
N PHE A 100 -4.72 -7.87 -9.84
CA PHE A 100 -4.51 -9.31 -10.02
C PHE A 100 -5.78 -10.11 -9.72
N PRO A 101 -5.91 -11.39 -10.11
CA PRO A 101 -6.92 -12.28 -9.59
C PRO A 101 -6.81 -12.41 -8.06
N TRP A 102 -7.94 -12.35 -7.35
CA TRP A 102 -8.00 -12.34 -5.90
C TRP A 102 -9.22 -13.06 -5.35
N THR A 103 -9.27 -13.30 -4.03
CA THR A 103 -10.39 -13.98 -3.35
C THR A 103 -11.11 -13.09 -2.34
N SER A 104 -10.42 -12.15 -1.71
CA SER A 104 -10.98 -11.26 -0.70
C SER A 104 -10.17 -9.97 -0.56
N ASP A 105 -10.65 -9.06 0.30
CA ASP A 105 -10.05 -7.76 0.62
C ASP A 105 -9.77 -6.91 -0.63
N ASP A 106 -10.71 -6.99 -1.61
CA ASP A 106 -10.70 -6.21 -2.85
C ASP A 106 -9.31 -6.16 -3.54
N GLY A 107 -8.65 -7.31 -3.66
CA GLY A 107 -7.38 -7.46 -4.36
C GLY A 107 -6.19 -7.84 -3.49
N PHE A 108 -6.23 -7.59 -2.18
CA PHE A 108 -5.09 -7.86 -1.28
C PHE A 108 -4.98 -9.33 -0.85
N SER A 109 -5.91 -10.21 -1.22
CA SER A 109 -5.78 -11.66 -1.12
C SER A 109 -5.49 -12.24 -2.50
N VAL A 110 -4.24 -12.10 -2.96
CA VAL A 110 -3.83 -12.38 -4.35
C VAL A 110 -3.85 -13.87 -4.64
N LEU A 111 -4.49 -14.29 -5.73
CA LEU A 111 -4.47 -15.67 -6.24
C LEU A 111 -3.29 -15.94 -7.15
N ASP A 112 -2.96 -14.98 -8.01
CA ASP A 112 -1.93 -15.10 -9.03
C ASP A 112 -1.32 -13.72 -9.32
N TYR A 113 -0.03 -13.57 -9.05
CA TYR A 113 0.72 -12.34 -9.27
C TYR A 113 1.13 -12.12 -10.74
N SER A 114 0.98 -13.13 -11.58
CA SER A 114 1.47 -13.11 -12.96
C SER A 114 0.43 -12.68 -13.99
N SER A 115 -0.84 -12.62 -13.62
CA SER A 115 -1.96 -12.29 -14.50
C SER A 115 -2.76 -11.10 -14.00
N VAL A 116 -3.43 -10.41 -14.92
CA VAL A 116 -4.41 -9.36 -14.62
C VAL A 116 -5.78 -10.01 -14.44
N ASN A 117 -6.58 -9.53 -13.50
CA ASN A 117 -7.97 -9.97 -13.33
C ASN A 117 -8.75 -9.68 -14.61
N GLN A 118 -9.27 -10.74 -15.24
CA GLN A 118 -9.97 -10.66 -16.53
C GLN A 118 -11.20 -9.75 -16.50
N ALA A 119 -11.81 -9.54 -15.32
CA ALA A 119 -12.90 -8.60 -15.16
C ALA A 119 -12.47 -7.14 -15.32
N LEU A 120 -11.20 -6.82 -15.04
CA LEU A 120 -10.63 -5.48 -15.16
C LEU A 120 -10.07 -5.22 -16.56
N GLY A 121 -9.36 -6.20 -17.12
CA GLY A 121 -8.66 -6.06 -18.39
C GLY A 121 -7.58 -7.12 -18.58
N ASP A 122 -6.50 -6.74 -19.25
CA ASP A 122 -5.32 -7.58 -19.45
C ASP A 122 -4.02 -6.74 -19.36
N TRP A 123 -2.87 -7.40 -19.57
CA TRP A 123 -1.57 -6.72 -19.53
C TRP A 123 -1.39 -5.65 -20.62
N ASN A 124 -2.17 -5.67 -21.71
CA ASN A 124 -2.10 -4.61 -22.71
C ASN A 124 -2.76 -3.33 -22.19
N ASP A 125 -3.90 -3.46 -21.49
CA ASP A 125 -4.55 -2.32 -20.82
C ASP A 125 -3.64 -1.68 -19.78
N ILE A 126 -2.90 -2.49 -19.01
CA ILE A 126 -1.89 -2.01 -18.04
C ILE A 126 -0.73 -1.31 -18.74
N ASN A 127 -0.19 -1.89 -19.83
CA ASN A 127 0.90 -1.30 -20.60
C ASN A 127 0.48 0.04 -21.24
N ASP A 128 -0.76 0.14 -21.70
CA ASP A 128 -1.32 1.37 -22.26
C ASP A 128 -1.34 2.50 -21.21
N ILE A 129 -1.77 2.20 -19.98
CA ILE A 129 -1.71 3.17 -18.87
C ILE A 129 -0.25 3.53 -18.54
N ALA A 130 0.66 2.54 -18.54
CA ALA A 130 2.08 2.75 -18.25
C ALA A 130 2.80 3.58 -19.35
N THR A 131 2.20 3.71 -20.54
CA THR A 131 2.72 4.57 -21.61
C THR A 131 2.41 6.05 -21.35
N ASP A 132 1.26 6.34 -20.74
CA ASP A 132 0.78 7.71 -20.52
C ASP A 132 1.17 8.25 -19.12
N TYR A 133 1.28 7.35 -18.15
CA TYR A 133 1.52 7.67 -16.74
C TYR A 133 2.66 6.83 -16.16
N ARG A 134 3.32 7.34 -15.14
CA ARG A 134 4.24 6.52 -14.34
C ARG A 134 3.44 5.56 -13.46
N LEU A 135 3.40 4.29 -13.87
CA LEU A 135 2.56 3.29 -13.25
C LEU A 135 3.11 2.84 -11.90
N MET A 136 2.26 2.88 -10.89
CA MET A 136 2.48 2.33 -9.56
C MET A 136 1.61 1.09 -9.35
N ALA A 137 2.21 0.02 -8.84
CA ALA A 137 1.54 -1.24 -8.53
C ALA A 137 1.89 -1.73 -7.12
N ASP A 138 0.95 -2.45 -6.52
CA ASP A 138 1.18 -3.12 -5.24
C ASP A 138 2.02 -4.38 -5.43
N LEU A 139 2.97 -4.56 -4.54
CA LEU A 139 3.67 -5.80 -4.32
C LEU A 139 3.26 -6.32 -2.93
N VAL A 140 2.23 -7.19 -2.91
CA VAL A 140 1.70 -7.78 -1.68
C VAL A 140 2.67 -8.84 -1.19
N LEU A 141 3.67 -8.42 -0.41
CA LEU A 141 4.80 -9.26 -0.01
C LEU A 141 4.48 -10.18 1.16
N ASN A 142 3.65 -9.73 2.11
CA ASN A 142 3.49 -10.47 3.35
C ASN A 142 2.67 -11.75 3.19
N HIS A 143 1.69 -11.78 2.29
CA HIS A 143 0.70 -12.85 2.21
C HIS A 143 0.11 -13.01 0.81
N CYS A 144 -0.58 -14.13 0.59
CA CYS A 144 -1.44 -14.31 -0.58
C CYS A 144 -2.73 -15.06 -0.18
N SER A 145 -3.61 -15.29 -1.15
CA SER A 145 -4.84 -16.06 -0.92
C SER A 145 -4.57 -17.50 -0.45
N SER A 146 -5.32 -17.93 0.55
CA SER A 146 -5.37 -19.33 0.97
C SER A 146 -5.91 -20.30 -0.12
N ARG A 147 -6.34 -19.75 -1.25
CA ARG A 147 -6.80 -20.49 -2.44
C ARG A 147 -5.85 -20.37 -3.62
N SER A 148 -4.66 -19.75 -3.41
CA SER A 148 -3.63 -19.66 -4.46
C SER A 148 -3.09 -21.05 -4.83
N ALA A 149 -2.61 -21.18 -6.06
CA ALA A 149 -1.96 -22.41 -6.51
C ALA A 149 -0.76 -22.78 -5.64
N TRP A 150 -0.02 -21.77 -5.15
CA TRP A 150 1.11 -22.01 -4.25
C TRP A 150 0.66 -22.59 -2.91
N PHE A 151 -0.46 -22.14 -2.35
CA PHE A 151 -0.95 -22.70 -1.09
C PHE A 151 -1.53 -24.11 -1.27
N GLU A 152 -2.19 -24.38 -2.40
CA GLU A 152 -2.60 -25.77 -2.73
C GLU A 152 -1.39 -26.69 -2.86
N ASN A 153 -0.33 -26.23 -3.51
CA ASN A 153 0.92 -26.98 -3.63
C ASN A 153 1.61 -27.17 -2.27
N PHE A 154 1.59 -26.16 -1.39
CA PHE A 154 2.06 -26.28 -0.01
C PHE A 154 1.32 -27.41 0.74
N LYS A 155 0.01 -27.46 0.65
CA LYS A 155 -0.78 -28.54 1.28
C LYS A 155 -0.40 -29.93 0.74
N GLN A 156 -0.08 -30.02 -0.54
CA GLN A 156 0.30 -31.25 -1.21
C GLN A 156 1.80 -31.59 -1.05
N GLY A 157 2.63 -30.68 -0.57
CA GLY A 157 4.07 -30.84 -0.45
C GLY A 157 4.82 -30.85 -1.78
N VAL A 158 4.32 -30.11 -2.80
CA VAL A 158 4.90 -30.03 -4.15
C VAL A 158 5.35 -28.61 -4.50
N ASP A 159 6.31 -28.47 -5.40
CA ASP A 159 6.82 -27.19 -5.89
C ASP A 159 6.05 -26.72 -7.16
N PRO A 160 5.99 -25.39 -7.41
CA PRO A 160 6.39 -24.31 -6.49
C PRO A 160 5.36 -24.14 -5.36
N GLY A 161 5.81 -23.76 -4.16
CA GLY A 161 4.92 -23.46 -3.03
C GLY A 161 5.17 -24.30 -1.78
N ARG A 162 5.81 -25.47 -1.90
CA ARG A 162 6.02 -26.44 -0.79
C ARG A 162 6.53 -25.78 0.50
N GLY A 163 7.47 -24.86 0.40
CA GLY A 163 8.08 -24.17 1.56
C GLY A 163 7.80 -22.67 1.60
N TYR A 164 6.77 -22.19 0.94
CA TYR A 164 6.54 -20.73 0.81
C TYR A 164 5.85 -20.11 2.01
N PHE A 165 5.15 -20.88 2.84
CA PHE A 165 4.27 -20.36 3.87
C PHE A 165 4.81 -20.60 5.27
N PHE A 166 4.69 -19.58 6.12
CA PHE A 166 5.16 -19.66 7.50
C PHE A 166 4.21 -20.51 8.35
N SER A 167 4.75 -21.59 8.91
CA SER A 167 4.04 -22.47 9.84
C SER A 167 4.66 -22.39 11.23
N LYS A 168 3.80 -22.10 12.21
CA LYS A 168 4.23 -21.97 13.61
C LYS A 168 4.47 -23.35 14.24
N GLY A 169 5.71 -23.62 14.63
CA GLY A 169 6.04 -24.79 15.46
C GLY A 169 5.47 -24.68 16.89
N PRO A 170 5.34 -25.79 17.63
CA PRO A 170 4.73 -25.80 18.96
C PRO A 170 5.48 -24.96 19.99
N SER A 171 6.79 -24.77 19.83
CA SER A 171 7.65 -24.00 20.72
C SER A 171 7.77 -22.51 20.33
N PHE A 172 7.08 -22.05 19.27
CA PHE A 172 7.17 -20.68 18.84
C PHE A 172 6.40 -19.75 19.78
N ASP A 173 7.11 -18.82 20.43
CA ASP A 173 6.54 -17.86 21.36
C ASP A 173 5.90 -16.69 20.62
N VAL A 174 4.58 -16.56 20.73
CA VAL A 174 3.76 -15.50 20.11
C VAL A 174 3.32 -14.42 21.11
N SER A 175 3.77 -14.46 22.34
CA SER A 175 3.29 -13.59 23.44
C SER A 175 3.49 -12.09 23.17
N ARG A 176 4.43 -11.73 22.30
CA ARG A 176 4.77 -10.35 21.97
C ARG A 176 4.32 -9.91 20.59
N VAL A 177 3.70 -10.81 19.82
CA VAL A 177 3.33 -10.52 18.41
C VAL A 177 2.30 -9.39 18.35
N VAL A 178 2.59 -8.38 17.53
CA VAL A 178 1.65 -7.30 17.24
C VAL A 178 0.60 -7.77 16.24
N ARG A 179 -0.67 -7.64 16.60
CA ARG A 179 -1.80 -8.09 15.80
C ARG A 179 -2.63 -6.91 15.29
N PRO A 180 -2.73 -6.71 13.97
CA PRO A 180 -3.54 -5.63 13.40
C PRO A 180 -5.04 -5.97 13.32
N ARG A 181 -5.41 -7.22 13.60
CA ARG A 181 -6.79 -7.75 13.50
C ARG A 181 -7.19 -8.54 14.74
N THR A 182 -8.50 -8.80 14.87
CA THR A 182 -9.08 -9.60 15.97
C THR A 182 -9.20 -11.08 15.64
N SER A 183 -8.98 -11.50 14.37
CA SER A 183 -8.98 -12.91 13.97
C SER A 183 -7.83 -13.70 14.60
N ASP A 184 -7.94 -15.02 14.69
CA ASP A 184 -6.84 -15.87 15.18
C ASP A 184 -5.59 -15.72 14.31
N LEU A 185 -4.42 -15.68 14.96
CA LEU A 185 -3.11 -15.48 14.30
C LEU A 185 -2.71 -16.64 13.40
N THR A 186 -3.17 -17.84 13.71
CA THR A 186 -2.88 -19.04 12.94
C THR A 186 -4.16 -19.81 12.65
N MET A 187 -4.14 -20.57 11.56
CA MET A 187 -5.19 -21.55 11.28
C MET A 187 -4.62 -22.95 11.12
N PRO A 188 -5.31 -24.02 11.56
CA PRO A 188 -4.91 -25.39 11.33
C PRO A 188 -5.13 -25.75 9.85
N VAL A 189 -4.10 -26.32 9.22
CA VAL A 189 -4.12 -26.74 7.82
C VAL A 189 -3.59 -28.15 7.71
N VAL A 190 -4.35 -29.04 7.06
CA VAL A 190 -3.90 -30.41 6.78
C VAL A 190 -3.00 -30.40 5.55
N THR A 191 -1.77 -30.84 5.73
CA THR A 191 -0.76 -30.96 4.67
C THR A 191 -0.34 -32.40 4.48
N SER A 192 0.44 -32.70 3.44
CA SER A 192 1.05 -34.02 3.22
C SER A 192 2.00 -34.45 4.36
N GLU A 193 2.47 -33.50 5.17
CA GLU A 193 3.35 -33.74 6.32
C GLU A 193 2.60 -33.78 7.68
N GLY A 194 1.27 -33.67 7.64
CA GLY A 194 0.40 -33.61 8.82
C GLY A 194 -0.26 -32.24 9.02
N GLU A 195 -0.93 -32.06 10.16
CA GLU A 195 -1.55 -30.77 10.50
C GLU A 195 -0.49 -29.74 10.88
N GLN A 196 -0.54 -28.57 10.26
CA GLN A 196 0.33 -27.43 10.52
C GLN A 196 -0.49 -26.19 10.94
N GLN A 197 0.11 -25.36 11.79
CA GLN A 197 -0.46 -24.07 12.22
C GLN A 197 0.08 -22.96 11.33
N VAL A 198 -0.62 -22.65 10.24
CA VAL A 198 -0.21 -21.65 9.26
C VAL A 198 -0.51 -20.24 9.78
N TRP A 199 0.44 -19.35 9.59
CA TRP A 199 0.33 -17.96 10.06
C TRP A 199 -0.54 -17.11 9.16
N CYS A 200 -1.39 -16.27 9.77
CA CYS A 200 -2.34 -15.39 9.11
C CYS A 200 -2.37 -14.04 9.84
N THR A 201 -1.52 -13.11 9.44
CA THR A 201 -1.42 -11.78 10.09
C THR A 201 -2.74 -11.01 10.02
N PHE A 202 -3.45 -11.07 8.89
CA PHE A 202 -4.64 -10.25 8.63
C PHE A 202 -5.93 -11.05 8.68
N SER A 203 -6.07 -12.11 7.89
CA SER A 203 -7.25 -12.96 7.86
C SER A 203 -6.90 -14.41 7.48
N HIS A 204 -7.79 -15.35 7.72
CA HIS A 204 -7.55 -16.75 7.33
C HIS A 204 -7.58 -16.99 5.81
N ASP A 205 -8.03 -16.02 5.01
CA ASP A 205 -7.87 -16.06 3.56
C ASP A 205 -6.54 -15.43 3.08
N GLN A 206 -5.75 -14.84 3.99
CA GLN A 206 -4.46 -14.22 3.72
C GLN A 206 -3.37 -14.97 4.49
N VAL A 207 -2.74 -15.95 3.82
CA VAL A 207 -1.70 -16.81 4.42
C VAL A 207 -0.33 -16.20 4.23
N ASP A 208 0.44 -16.07 5.32
CA ASP A 208 1.70 -15.35 5.33
C ASP A 208 2.83 -16.19 4.71
N PHE A 209 3.64 -15.53 3.89
CA PHE A 209 4.87 -16.11 3.35
C PHE A 209 5.96 -16.24 4.41
N ASP A 210 6.86 -17.19 4.18
CA ASP A 210 8.08 -17.41 4.96
C ASP A 210 9.31 -16.87 4.22
N PHE A 211 9.64 -15.62 4.43
CA PHE A 211 10.84 -15.01 3.84
C PHE A 211 12.15 -15.54 4.44
N SER A 212 12.14 -16.39 5.46
CA SER A 212 13.34 -17.12 5.88
C SER A 212 13.73 -18.20 4.85
N ASN A 213 12.80 -18.57 3.97
CA ASN A 213 13.06 -19.40 2.80
C ASN A 213 13.45 -18.51 1.59
N PRO A 214 14.70 -18.62 1.09
CA PRO A 214 15.16 -17.79 -0.05
C PRO A 214 14.38 -18.00 -1.35
N GLU A 215 13.69 -19.14 -1.52
CA GLU A 215 12.87 -19.41 -2.72
C GLU A 215 11.68 -18.43 -2.81
N VAL A 216 11.16 -17.97 -1.67
CA VAL A 216 10.10 -16.93 -1.63
C VAL A 216 10.63 -15.62 -2.20
N LEU A 217 11.81 -15.19 -1.76
CA LEU A 217 12.44 -13.98 -2.28
C LEU A 217 12.76 -14.11 -3.78
N LEU A 218 13.23 -15.27 -4.20
CA LEU A 218 13.52 -15.56 -5.61
C LEU A 218 12.26 -15.45 -6.48
N GLU A 219 11.13 -15.97 -6.00
CA GLU A 219 9.85 -15.89 -6.70
C GLU A 219 9.36 -14.43 -6.81
N PHE A 220 9.43 -13.67 -5.70
CA PHE A 220 9.10 -12.24 -5.75
C PHE A 220 10.05 -11.43 -6.65
N THR A 221 11.31 -11.82 -6.76
CA THR A 221 12.25 -11.20 -7.71
C THR A 221 11.82 -11.43 -9.16
N ARG A 222 11.29 -12.61 -9.52
CA ARG A 222 10.70 -12.89 -10.85
C ARG A 222 9.44 -12.06 -11.10
N ILE A 223 8.58 -11.92 -10.10
CA ILE A 223 7.37 -11.08 -10.16
C ILE A 223 7.75 -9.62 -10.40
N ILE A 224 8.72 -9.10 -9.66
CA ILE A 224 9.24 -7.73 -9.85
C ILE A 224 9.76 -7.55 -11.29
N ARG A 225 10.51 -8.53 -11.80
CA ARG A 225 11.00 -8.48 -13.19
C ARG A 225 9.84 -8.43 -14.18
N LEU A 226 8.82 -9.28 -14.01
CA LEU A 226 7.61 -9.25 -14.83
C LEU A 226 6.95 -7.87 -14.81
N TYR A 227 6.79 -7.25 -13.64
CA TYR A 227 6.15 -5.94 -13.52
C TYR A 227 6.98 -4.83 -14.17
N LEU A 228 8.31 -4.86 -14.04
CA LEU A 228 9.21 -3.95 -14.74
C LEU A 228 9.06 -4.07 -16.26
N ASP A 229 8.97 -5.31 -16.78
CA ASP A 229 8.77 -5.58 -18.22
C ASP A 229 7.40 -5.12 -18.71
N ARG A 230 6.41 -4.97 -17.81
CA ARG A 230 5.06 -4.46 -18.06
C ARG A 230 4.91 -2.95 -17.82
N GLY A 231 6.01 -2.24 -17.59
CA GLY A 231 6.01 -0.79 -17.47
C GLY A 231 5.80 -0.25 -16.05
N VAL A 232 5.68 -1.11 -15.03
CA VAL A 232 5.64 -0.64 -13.64
C VAL A 232 6.98 0.04 -13.30
N ARG A 233 6.90 1.21 -12.69
CA ARG A 233 8.07 2.00 -12.28
C ARG A 233 8.03 2.38 -10.81
N ILE A 234 6.90 2.16 -10.14
CA ILE A 234 6.74 2.47 -8.72
C ILE A 234 6.13 1.24 -8.04
N PHE A 235 6.82 0.74 -7.03
CA PHE A 235 6.42 -0.45 -6.27
C PHE A 235 5.97 -0.03 -4.87
N ARG A 236 4.69 -0.25 -4.55
CA ARG A 236 4.19 -0.15 -3.17
C ARG A 236 4.41 -1.49 -2.49
N LEU A 237 5.29 -1.52 -1.53
CA LEU A 237 5.54 -2.72 -0.72
C LEU A 237 4.45 -2.81 0.37
N ASP A 238 3.39 -3.55 0.06
CA ASP A 238 2.25 -3.73 0.95
C ASP A 238 2.62 -4.55 2.17
N ALA A 239 2.23 -4.07 3.35
CA ALA A 239 2.39 -4.76 4.64
C ALA A 239 3.83 -5.25 4.92
N VAL A 240 4.85 -4.62 4.33
CA VAL A 240 6.24 -5.06 4.36
C VAL A 240 6.80 -5.20 5.78
N ALA A 241 6.28 -4.44 6.73
CA ALA A 241 6.67 -4.49 8.13
C ALA A 241 6.48 -5.87 8.78
N PHE A 242 5.57 -6.70 8.26
CA PHE A 242 5.20 -8.00 8.78
C PHE A 242 5.92 -9.18 8.10
N THR A 243 6.76 -8.96 7.11
CA THR A 243 7.34 -10.03 6.27
C THR A 243 8.21 -11.03 7.01
N TRP A 244 8.80 -10.66 8.16
CA TRP A 244 9.69 -11.55 8.91
C TRP A 244 9.12 -11.97 10.26
N LYS A 245 9.18 -13.29 10.55
CA LYS A 245 8.66 -13.87 11.78
C LYS A 245 9.81 -14.47 12.60
N ARG A 246 9.91 -14.07 13.88
CA ARG A 246 10.91 -14.60 14.83
C ARG A 246 10.31 -14.80 16.21
N SER A 247 10.48 -15.98 16.78
CA SER A 247 9.94 -16.38 18.10
C SER A 247 10.36 -15.39 19.20
N GLY A 248 9.40 -15.03 20.07
CA GLY A 248 9.62 -14.13 21.20
C GLY A 248 9.79 -12.64 20.82
N THR A 249 9.50 -12.28 19.57
CA THR A 249 9.55 -10.89 19.09
C THR A 249 8.15 -10.36 18.74
N THR A 250 8.09 -9.08 18.36
CA THR A 250 6.86 -8.43 17.90
C THR A 250 6.39 -8.91 16.53
N CYS A 251 7.26 -9.58 15.74
CA CYS A 251 7.04 -9.97 14.34
C CYS A 251 6.59 -8.80 13.45
N ILE A 252 7.01 -7.58 13.78
CA ILE A 252 6.80 -6.37 12.99
C ILE A 252 8.06 -5.51 13.08
N ASN A 253 8.44 -4.84 11.99
CA ASN A 253 9.61 -3.97 11.87
C ASN A 253 10.91 -4.65 12.34
N LEU A 254 11.07 -5.95 12.09
CA LEU A 254 12.31 -6.65 12.45
C LEU A 254 13.45 -6.20 11.52
N PRO A 255 14.72 -6.25 11.99
CA PRO A 255 15.87 -5.88 11.15
C PRO A 255 15.90 -6.58 9.80
N GLU A 256 15.44 -7.83 9.75
CA GLU A 256 15.38 -8.61 8.52
C GLU A 256 14.35 -8.06 7.53
N ALA A 257 13.24 -7.45 7.99
CA ALA A 257 12.29 -6.77 7.10
C ALA A 257 12.93 -5.53 6.46
N HIS A 258 13.73 -4.77 7.20
CA HIS A 258 14.51 -3.64 6.69
C HIS A 258 15.59 -4.11 5.69
N ASP A 259 16.32 -5.18 5.99
CA ASP A 259 17.32 -5.74 5.08
C ASP A 259 16.67 -6.29 3.79
N LEU A 260 15.45 -6.83 3.88
CA LEU A 260 14.67 -7.23 2.71
C LEU A 260 14.35 -6.03 1.81
N VAL A 261 13.91 -4.90 2.37
CA VAL A 261 13.65 -3.66 1.60
C VAL A 261 14.92 -3.17 0.90
N ARG A 262 16.06 -3.15 1.62
CA ARG A 262 17.38 -2.77 1.04
C ARG A 262 17.77 -3.67 -0.12
N LEU A 263 17.54 -4.98 0.03
CA LEU A 263 17.87 -5.96 -1.00
C LEU A 263 16.99 -5.81 -2.23
N LEU A 264 15.67 -5.68 -2.06
CA LEU A 264 14.73 -5.43 -3.16
C LEU A 264 15.08 -4.14 -3.90
N ARG A 265 15.37 -3.05 -3.17
CA ARG A 265 15.82 -1.80 -3.77
C ARG A 265 17.09 -2.01 -4.60
N SER A 266 18.09 -2.70 -4.05
CA SER A 266 19.34 -2.94 -4.75
C SER A 266 19.17 -3.74 -6.04
N LEU A 267 18.27 -4.73 -6.04
CA LEU A 267 17.95 -5.54 -7.22
C LEU A 267 17.20 -4.72 -8.28
N ILE A 268 16.20 -3.93 -7.87
CA ILE A 268 15.39 -3.10 -8.78
C ILE A 268 16.25 -2.01 -9.41
N GLU A 269 16.99 -1.23 -8.60
CA GLU A 269 17.85 -0.15 -9.09
C GLU A 269 18.93 -0.65 -10.05
N TRP A 270 19.39 -1.89 -9.91
CA TRP A 270 20.39 -2.48 -10.80
C TRP A 270 19.90 -2.58 -12.24
N VAL A 271 18.62 -2.87 -12.47
CA VAL A 271 18.04 -3.06 -13.81
C VAL A 271 17.19 -1.89 -14.26
N GLN A 272 16.63 -1.14 -13.31
CA GLN A 272 15.76 0.02 -13.56
C GLN A 272 16.08 1.14 -12.56
N PRO A 273 17.12 1.95 -12.81
CA PRO A 273 17.62 2.95 -11.85
C PRO A 273 16.63 4.05 -11.47
N ASP A 274 15.62 4.30 -12.31
CA ASP A 274 14.57 5.30 -12.08
C ASP A 274 13.31 4.72 -11.41
N ALA A 275 13.30 3.43 -11.07
CA ALA A 275 12.19 2.83 -10.34
C ALA A 275 12.19 3.30 -8.87
N ILE A 276 10.99 3.47 -8.33
CA ILE A 276 10.74 3.95 -6.96
C ILE A 276 10.15 2.82 -6.12
N ILE A 277 10.63 2.71 -4.89
CA ILE A 277 10.03 1.86 -3.86
C ILE A 277 9.36 2.75 -2.83
N ILE A 278 8.10 2.41 -2.51
CA ILE A 278 7.30 3.04 -1.47
C ILE A 278 6.93 1.98 -0.44
N THR A 279 7.22 2.20 0.84
CA THR A 279 6.80 1.29 1.90
C THR A 279 5.44 1.68 2.47
N GLU A 280 4.57 0.69 2.59
CA GLU A 280 3.30 0.80 3.29
C GLU A 280 3.45 0.21 4.70
N THR A 281 3.49 1.10 5.69
CA THR A 281 3.72 0.75 7.10
C THR A 281 2.84 1.62 7.99
N ASN A 282 1.66 1.10 8.37
CA ASN A 282 0.73 1.76 9.28
C ASN A 282 1.18 1.53 10.74
N VAL A 283 2.26 2.20 11.13
CA VAL A 283 2.94 2.10 12.43
C VAL A 283 3.16 3.50 13.03
N PRO A 284 3.54 3.62 14.31
CA PRO A 284 3.91 4.91 14.89
C PRO A 284 4.93 5.66 14.04
N ASN A 285 4.82 6.99 13.99
CA ASN A 285 5.58 7.84 13.06
C ASN A 285 7.11 7.59 13.10
N ILE A 286 7.68 7.37 14.29
CA ILE A 286 9.12 7.12 14.43
C ILE A 286 9.55 5.77 13.82
N GLU A 287 8.70 4.76 13.87
CA GLU A 287 8.95 3.46 13.25
C GLU A 287 8.83 3.56 11.72
N ASN A 288 7.85 4.34 11.24
CA ASN A 288 7.67 4.60 9.82
C ASN A 288 8.88 5.33 9.20
N LEU A 289 9.39 6.37 9.88
CA LEU A 289 10.59 7.11 9.46
C LEU A 289 11.85 6.21 9.35
N ALA A 290 11.92 5.12 10.11
CA ALA A 290 13.03 4.18 10.05
C ALA A 290 13.17 3.50 8.67
N TYR A 291 12.11 3.42 7.87
CA TYR A 291 12.13 2.85 6.51
C TYR A 291 12.83 3.74 5.46
N PHE A 292 13.27 4.92 5.80
CA PHE A 292 14.24 5.64 4.98
C PHE A 292 15.66 5.02 5.09
N GLY A 293 15.94 4.30 6.18
CA GLY A 293 17.27 3.75 6.46
C GLY A 293 18.33 4.84 6.47
N GLN A 294 19.41 4.61 5.76
CA GLN A 294 20.46 5.60 5.45
C GLN A 294 20.33 6.07 3.98
N CYS A 295 19.10 6.33 3.51
CA CYS A 295 18.72 6.56 2.10
C CYS A 295 18.94 5.31 1.23
N ASP A 296 18.82 4.12 1.81
CA ASP A 296 19.12 2.85 1.16
C ASP A 296 17.98 1.82 1.29
N GLU A 297 16.86 2.21 1.92
CA GLU A 297 15.63 1.43 2.01
C GLU A 297 14.56 1.99 1.06
N ALA A 298 13.44 2.52 1.57
CA ALA A 298 12.42 3.13 0.73
C ALA A 298 12.89 4.45 0.11
N HIS A 299 12.45 4.73 -1.10
CA HIS A 299 12.53 6.08 -1.69
C HIS A 299 11.45 6.98 -1.10
N CYS A 300 10.26 6.42 -0.92
CA CYS A 300 9.15 7.13 -0.30
C CYS A 300 8.55 6.29 0.82
N ILE A 301 8.06 6.96 1.85
CA ILE A 301 7.24 6.34 2.90
C ILE A 301 5.84 6.96 2.89
N TYR A 302 4.82 6.13 3.11
CA TYR A 302 3.45 6.61 3.29
C TYR A 302 3.34 7.47 4.55
N ASN A 303 2.81 8.67 4.43
CA ASN A 303 2.67 9.60 5.56
C ASN A 303 1.33 9.39 6.28
N PHE A 304 1.20 8.28 6.96
CA PHE A 304 -0.04 7.87 7.63
C PHE A 304 -0.48 8.78 8.79
N ALA A 305 0.40 9.62 9.33
CA ALA A 305 0.01 10.56 10.38
C ALA A 305 -0.76 11.77 9.82
N LEU A 306 -0.58 12.11 8.53
CA LEU A 306 -1.18 13.28 7.91
C LEU A 306 -2.71 13.22 7.87
N PRO A 307 -3.38 12.14 7.39
CA PRO A 307 -4.83 12.09 7.29
C PRO A 307 -5.55 12.37 8.62
N PRO A 308 -5.31 11.63 9.72
CA PRO A 308 -6.01 11.87 10.97
C PRO A 308 -5.68 13.22 11.61
N LEU A 309 -4.43 13.72 11.49
CA LEU A 309 -4.05 15.03 12.02
C LEU A 309 -4.74 16.18 11.25
N LEU A 310 -4.85 16.06 9.93
CA LEU A 310 -5.49 17.10 9.12
C LEU A 310 -7.01 17.09 9.32
N ILE A 311 -7.62 15.91 9.41
CA ILE A 311 -9.05 15.77 9.74
C ILE A 311 -9.32 16.41 11.10
N HIS A 312 -8.57 16.03 12.14
CA HIS A 312 -8.68 16.65 13.47
C HIS A 312 -8.56 18.18 13.39
N THR A 313 -7.53 18.67 12.68
CA THR A 313 -7.27 20.11 12.53
C THR A 313 -8.46 20.87 11.93
N LEU A 314 -9.04 20.33 10.84
CA LEU A 314 -10.10 21.03 10.11
C LEU A 314 -11.48 20.85 10.75
N VAL A 315 -11.68 19.75 11.46
CA VAL A 315 -12.93 19.44 12.13
C VAL A 315 -13.03 20.13 13.50
N GLU A 316 -11.94 20.12 14.28
CA GLU A 316 -11.87 20.81 15.58
C GLU A 316 -11.45 22.28 15.50
N ALA A 317 -11.08 22.77 14.30
CA ALA A 317 -10.53 24.10 14.07
C ALA A 317 -9.29 24.40 14.96
N ASP A 318 -8.48 23.38 15.25
CA ASP A 318 -7.24 23.46 16.04
C ASP A 318 -6.04 22.97 15.28
N SER A 319 -5.16 23.87 14.86
CA SER A 319 -3.92 23.55 14.12
C SER A 319 -2.73 23.22 15.04
N SER A 320 -2.89 23.24 16.35
CA SER A 320 -1.77 23.11 17.29
C SER A 320 -1.05 21.76 17.16
N ARG A 321 -1.79 20.66 16.92
CA ARG A 321 -1.25 19.31 16.81
C ARG A 321 -0.51 19.10 15.51
N ILE A 322 -1.13 19.42 14.38
CA ILE A 322 -0.49 19.31 13.06
C ILE A 322 0.74 20.23 12.96
N THR A 323 0.68 21.45 13.50
CA THR A 323 1.83 22.37 13.51
C THR A 323 3.01 21.76 14.29
N ARG A 324 2.77 21.22 15.48
CA ARG A 324 3.81 20.59 16.30
C ARG A 324 4.41 19.38 15.57
N TRP A 325 3.57 18.55 14.96
CA TRP A 325 4.01 17.40 14.18
C TRP A 325 4.85 17.82 12.99
N LEU A 326 4.40 18.77 12.16
CA LEU A 326 5.16 19.30 11.03
C LEU A 326 6.52 19.86 11.45
N MET A 327 6.58 20.56 12.59
CA MET A 327 7.86 21.06 13.13
C MET A 327 8.80 19.94 13.62
N SER A 328 8.29 18.76 13.91
CA SER A 328 9.07 17.60 14.35
C SER A 328 9.48 16.66 13.20
N MET A 329 8.89 16.83 12.02
CA MET A 329 9.23 16.00 10.87
C MET A 329 10.61 16.37 10.33
N PRO A 330 11.50 15.38 10.16
CA PRO A 330 12.78 15.64 9.51
C PRO A 330 12.55 16.01 8.04
N PRO A 331 13.31 16.95 7.48
CA PRO A 331 13.29 17.19 6.05
C PRO A 331 13.73 15.93 5.30
N ALA A 332 13.15 15.68 4.14
CA ALA A 332 13.58 14.59 3.29
C ALA A 332 15.03 14.80 2.83
N ILE A 333 15.80 13.71 2.80
CA ILE A 333 17.19 13.72 2.33
C ILE A 333 17.18 13.37 0.83
N LEU A 334 18.16 13.82 0.09
CA LEU A 334 18.29 13.52 -1.34
C LEU A 334 18.17 12.01 -1.62
N GLY A 335 17.21 11.62 -2.47
CA GLY A 335 16.88 10.22 -2.77
C GLY A 335 15.78 9.63 -1.90
N THR A 336 15.22 10.42 -0.97
CA THR A 336 14.05 10.02 -0.15
C THR A 336 13.01 11.13 -0.12
N THR A 337 11.74 10.78 0.08
CA THR A 337 10.66 11.74 0.27
C THR A 337 9.42 11.11 0.93
N TYR A 338 8.43 11.93 1.23
CA TYR A 338 7.14 11.49 1.76
C TYR A 338 6.15 11.24 0.64
N PHE A 339 5.36 10.18 0.76
CA PHE A 339 4.16 9.98 -0.05
C PHE A 339 2.97 10.45 0.76
N ASN A 340 2.54 11.68 0.51
CA ASN A 340 1.50 12.35 1.26
C ASN A 340 0.13 12.03 0.68
N PHE A 341 -0.83 11.68 1.51
CA PHE A 341 -2.19 11.37 1.10
C PHE A 341 -3.18 11.79 2.20
N LEU A 342 -4.45 11.94 1.86
CA LEU A 342 -5.53 12.26 2.81
C LEU A 342 -6.51 11.13 2.97
N ALA A 343 -6.67 10.32 1.93
CA ALA A 343 -7.49 9.12 1.93
C ALA A 343 -6.91 8.10 0.93
N SER A 344 -7.25 6.86 1.11
CA SER A 344 -6.98 5.75 0.21
C SER A 344 -8.16 4.76 0.22
N HIS A 345 -7.97 3.58 -0.29
CA HIS A 345 -8.90 2.45 -0.21
C HIS A 345 -9.06 1.90 1.22
N ASP A 346 -8.12 2.20 2.10
CA ASP A 346 -8.18 1.88 3.53
C ASP A 346 -9.01 2.90 4.30
N GLY A 347 -9.36 2.58 5.53
CA GLY A 347 -9.85 3.59 6.46
C GLY A 347 -8.72 4.44 7.03
N ILE A 348 -9.09 5.41 7.85
CA ILE A 348 -8.16 6.30 8.52
C ILE A 348 -7.53 5.56 9.69
N GLY A 349 -6.26 5.20 9.57
CA GLY A 349 -5.49 4.52 10.62
C GLY A 349 -5.20 5.44 11.79
N LEU A 350 -5.34 4.93 13.02
CA LEU A 350 -5.15 5.74 14.23
C LEU A 350 -3.80 5.49 14.92
N ARG A 351 -3.11 4.39 14.63
CA ARG A 351 -1.76 4.13 15.18
C ARG A 351 -0.74 5.22 14.90
N PRO A 352 -0.69 5.82 13.71
CA PRO A 352 0.30 6.86 13.40
C PRO A 352 0.19 8.12 14.25
N VAL A 353 -0.96 8.35 14.88
CA VAL A 353 -1.18 9.51 15.77
C VAL A 353 -1.12 9.16 17.26
N GLU A 354 -0.76 7.93 17.61
CA GLU A 354 -0.46 7.54 18.99
C GLU A 354 0.66 8.45 19.53
N GLY A 355 0.38 9.14 20.65
CA GLY A 355 1.28 10.13 21.26
C GLY A 355 1.29 11.51 20.59
N LEU A 356 0.63 11.70 19.45
CA LEU A 356 0.45 13.00 18.78
C LEU A 356 -0.87 13.66 19.20
N LEU A 357 -1.96 12.89 19.27
CA LEU A 357 -3.25 13.26 19.83
C LEU A 357 -3.37 12.64 21.23
N SER A 358 -4.01 13.35 22.16
CA SER A 358 -4.43 12.78 23.44
C SER A 358 -5.63 11.85 23.26
N GLU A 359 -5.89 10.94 24.22
CA GLU A 359 -7.05 10.05 24.18
C GLU A 359 -8.36 10.83 24.01
N GLY A 360 -8.55 11.93 24.74
CA GLY A 360 -9.77 12.75 24.65
C GLY A 360 -9.94 13.45 23.29
N GLU A 361 -8.85 13.88 22.63
CA GLU A 361 -8.91 14.45 21.29
C GLU A 361 -9.25 13.36 20.25
N LEU A 362 -8.70 12.16 20.44
CA LEU A 362 -8.96 11.02 19.59
C LEU A 362 -10.42 10.55 19.70
N ASP A 363 -10.92 10.42 20.92
CA ASP A 363 -12.32 10.05 21.18
C ASP A 363 -13.29 11.09 20.59
N SER A 364 -13.03 12.39 20.80
CA SER A 364 -13.85 13.48 20.21
C SER A 364 -13.89 13.41 18.69
N MET A 365 -12.74 13.16 18.06
CA MET A 365 -12.67 13.01 16.60
C MET A 365 -13.43 11.76 16.13
N ILE A 366 -13.29 10.62 16.80
CA ILE A 366 -13.99 9.38 16.47
C ILE A 366 -15.50 9.57 16.58
N ASP A 367 -15.99 10.14 17.70
CA ASP A 367 -17.43 10.39 17.93
C ASP A 367 -18.01 11.22 16.80
N ARG A 368 -17.31 12.29 16.40
CA ARG A 368 -17.73 13.18 15.33
C ARG A 368 -17.75 12.50 13.95
N LEU A 369 -16.75 11.68 13.67
CA LEU A 369 -16.73 10.89 12.43
C LEU A 369 -17.88 9.85 12.40
N GLN A 370 -18.23 9.28 13.55
CA GLN A 370 -19.41 8.39 13.67
C GLN A 370 -20.72 9.12 13.45
N GLU A 371 -20.88 10.38 13.93
CA GLU A 371 -22.03 11.21 13.62
C GLU A 371 -22.17 11.42 12.09
N ASN A 372 -21.07 11.40 11.34
CA ASN A 372 -21.04 11.50 9.88
C ASN A 372 -21.13 10.13 9.18
N GLY A 373 -21.48 9.06 9.91
CA GLY A 373 -21.73 7.73 9.37
C GLY A 373 -20.48 6.85 9.25
N ALA A 374 -19.38 7.19 9.90
CA ALA A 374 -18.19 6.36 9.91
C ALA A 374 -18.40 5.02 10.62
N LEU A 375 -17.73 3.98 10.11
CA LEU A 375 -17.72 2.63 10.68
C LEU A 375 -16.34 2.36 11.30
N LEU A 376 -16.34 1.71 12.48
CA LEU A 376 -15.12 1.46 13.22
C LEU A 376 -14.59 0.03 13.00
N SER A 377 -13.31 -0.10 12.74
CA SER A 377 -12.58 -1.37 12.80
C SER A 377 -11.73 -1.42 14.06
N TRP A 378 -11.74 -2.56 14.76
CA TRP A 378 -11.13 -2.73 16.07
C TRP A 378 -9.91 -3.63 16.00
N ARG A 379 -8.95 -3.39 16.91
CA ARG A 379 -7.88 -4.34 17.24
C ARG A 379 -8.06 -4.84 18.66
N GLU A 380 -7.59 -6.05 18.91
CA GLU A 380 -7.56 -6.66 20.24
C GLU A 380 -6.13 -6.71 20.78
N HIS A 381 -5.94 -6.34 22.02
CA HIS A 381 -4.67 -6.42 22.73
C HIS A 381 -4.52 -7.76 23.46
N ALA A 382 -3.30 -8.10 23.85
CA ALA A 382 -2.99 -9.34 24.55
C ALA A 382 -3.73 -9.51 25.90
N ASP A 383 -4.15 -8.40 26.52
CA ASP A 383 -4.95 -8.37 27.76
C ASP A 383 -6.46 -8.47 27.51
N GLY A 384 -6.91 -8.64 26.27
CA GLY A 384 -8.31 -8.72 25.87
C GLY A 384 -9.01 -7.37 25.73
N THR A 385 -8.32 -6.26 25.94
CA THR A 385 -8.86 -4.93 25.67
C THR A 385 -8.95 -4.66 24.18
N ARG A 386 -9.87 -3.78 23.75
CA ARG A 386 -10.04 -3.38 22.35
C ARG A 386 -9.88 -1.88 22.20
N THR A 387 -9.16 -1.49 21.16
CA THR A 387 -9.06 -0.08 20.74
C THR A 387 -9.44 0.05 19.26
N VAL A 388 -9.91 1.23 18.87
CA VAL A 388 -10.19 1.51 17.46
C VAL A 388 -8.85 1.51 16.70
N TYR A 389 -8.81 0.69 15.66
CA TYR A 389 -7.64 0.56 14.80
C TYR A 389 -7.75 1.50 13.60
N GLU A 390 -8.97 1.62 13.04
CA GLU A 390 -9.23 2.30 11.79
C GLU A 390 -10.66 2.87 11.78
N VAL A 391 -10.82 4.08 11.27
CA VAL A 391 -12.12 4.72 11.04
C VAL A 391 -12.42 4.69 9.54
N ASN A 392 -13.49 4.00 9.14
CA ASN A 392 -13.89 3.83 7.76
C ASN A 392 -14.95 4.86 7.39
N VAL A 393 -14.60 5.81 6.53
CA VAL A 393 -15.42 6.93 6.11
C VAL A 393 -14.85 7.51 4.81
N SER A 394 -15.68 8.04 3.91
CA SER A 394 -15.16 8.83 2.79
C SER A 394 -14.58 10.15 3.30
N LEU A 395 -13.55 10.66 2.64
CA LEU A 395 -12.94 11.92 3.05
C LEU A 395 -13.95 13.10 3.03
N PHE A 396 -14.87 13.07 2.06
CA PHE A 396 -15.91 14.10 1.95
C PHE A 396 -16.83 14.09 3.18
N ASP A 397 -17.30 12.91 3.58
CA ASP A 397 -18.17 12.79 4.75
C ASP A 397 -17.40 13.02 6.06
N ALA A 398 -16.11 12.71 6.11
CA ALA A 398 -15.27 13.02 7.28
C ALA A 398 -15.24 14.53 7.59
N PHE A 399 -15.35 15.40 6.59
CA PHE A 399 -15.35 16.85 6.77
C PHE A 399 -16.71 17.49 7.00
N LYS A 400 -17.80 16.73 6.99
CA LYS A 400 -19.15 17.25 7.27
C LYS A 400 -19.29 17.70 8.74
N HIS A 401 -20.11 18.69 8.92
CA HIS A 401 -20.59 19.13 10.23
C HIS A 401 -22.11 19.15 10.25
N SER A 402 -22.70 18.62 11.32
CA SER A 402 -24.16 18.64 11.49
C SER A 402 -24.71 20.04 11.43
N GLY A 403 -25.70 20.28 10.54
CA GLY A 403 -26.36 21.55 10.37
C GLY A 403 -25.62 22.58 9.50
N GLU A 404 -24.43 22.26 8.95
CA GLU A 404 -23.74 23.11 7.99
C GLU A 404 -24.21 22.89 6.54
N VAL A 405 -24.02 23.91 5.71
CA VAL A 405 -24.24 23.81 4.26
C VAL A 405 -23.09 23.08 3.59
N VAL A 406 -23.39 22.38 2.49
CA VAL A 406 -22.41 21.59 1.71
C VAL A 406 -21.18 22.41 1.30
N ASP A 407 -21.34 23.69 0.99
CA ASP A 407 -20.23 24.58 0.61
C ASP A 407 -19.11 24.62 1.64
N ARG A 408 -19.42 24.54 2.93
CA ARG A 408 -18.40 24.47 4.00
C ARG A 408 -17.60 23.16 3.99
N THR A 409 -18.24 22.07 3.68
CA THR A 409 -17.56 20.78 3.50
C THR A 409 -16.59 20.83 2.32
N LEU A 410 -17.03 21.43 1.20
CA LEU A 410 -16.18 21.63 0.02
C LEU A 410 -14.99 22.55 0.31
N GLU A 411 -15.21 23.66 1.02
CA GLU A 411 -14.13 24.56 1.44
C GLU A 411 -13.07 23.81 2.27
N ARG A 412 -13.47 22.92 3.19
CA ARG A 412 -12.55 22.08 3.96
C ARG A 412 -11.81 21.08 3.06
N MET A 413 -12.51 20.45 2.11
CA MET A 413 -11.91 19.54 1.13
C MET A 413 -10.82 20.25 0.31
N ILE A 414 -11.14 21.42 -0.25
CA ILE A 414 -10.20 22.22 -1.05
C ILE A 414 -9.01 22.65 -0.19
N LEU A 415 -9.26 23.14 1.02
CA LEU A 415 -8.20 23.54 1.96
C LEU A 415 -7.29 22.35 2.31
N ALA A 416 -7.88 21.18 2.58
CA ALA A 416 -7.12 19.97 2.88
C ALA A 416 -6.19 19.60 1.72
N HIS A 417 -6.69 19.60 0.49
CA HIS A 417 -5.89 19.31 -0.70
C HIS A 417 -4.85 20.40 -1.00
N ALA A 418 -5.18 21.68 -0.74
CA ALA A 418 -4.20 22.77 -0.85
C ALA A 418 -3.04 22.61 0.15
N ILE A 419 -3.33 22.16 1.37
CA ILE A 419 -2.30 21.84 2.36
C ILE A 419 -1.48 20.64 1.87
N LEU A 420 -2.13 19.55 1.41
CA LEU A 420 -1.47 18.36 0.86
C LEU A 420 -0.47 18.74 -0.24
N LEU A 421 -0.88 19.55 -1.21
CA LEU A 421 -0.06 20.00 -2.33
C LEU A 421 1.08 20.94 -1.91
N GLY A 422 0.96 21.61 -0.77
CA GLY A 422 1.98 22.50 -0.23
C GLY A 422 3.02 21.83 0.66
N LEU A 423 2.86 20.56 1.00
CA LEU A 423 3.80 19.82 1.84
C LEU A 423 4.98 19.26 1.03
N GLU A 424 6.13 19.10 1.71
CA GLU A 424 7.27 18.38 1.14
C GLU A 424 6.88 16.92 0.88
N GLY A 425 7.06 16.46 -0.36
CA GLY A 425 6.78 15.09 -0.76
C GLY A 425 6.00 15.00 -2.08
N VAL A 426 5.63 13.79 -2.45
CA VAL A 426 4.75 13.53 -3.59
C VAL A 426 3.31 13.46 -3.07
N PRO A 427 2.42 14.38 -3.48
CA PRO A 427 1.02 14.32 -3.12
C PRO A 427 0.32 13.19 -3.87
N ALA A 428 -0.56 12.47 -3.16
CA ALA A 428 -1.37 11.40 -3.71
C ALA A 428 -2.85 11.65 -3.38
N ILE A 429 -3.67 11.63 -4.41
CA ILE A 429 -5.10 11.91 -4.31
C ILE A 429 -5.87 10.63 -4.66
N TYR A 430 -6.71 10.19 -3.75
CA TYR A 430 -7.60 9.06 -4.00
C TYR A 430 -8.74 9.50 -4.93
N LEU A 431 -9.10 8.69 -5.93
CA LEU A 431 -10.14 9.04 -6.91
C LEU A 431 -11.42 9.52 -6.23
N HIS A 432 -11.87 8.85 -5.19
CA HIS A 432 -13.08 9.21 -4.49
C HIS A 432 -12.98 10.53 -3.70
N SER A 433 -11.78 10.92 -3.30
CA SER A 433 -11.54 12.25 -2.76
C SER A 433 -11.53 13.31 -3.86
N PHE A 434 -10.98 12.97 -5.02
CA PHE A 434 -10.92 13.85 -6.17
C PHE A 434 -12.31 14.24 -6.67
N VAL A 435 -13.25 13.30 -6.67
CA VAL A 435 -14.64 13.51 -7.10
C VAL A 435 -15.62 13.64 -5.93
N ALA A 436 -15.15 13.96 -4.72
CA ALA A 436 -15.96 14.21 -3.53
C ALA A 436 -17.06 13.14 -3.26
N THR A 437 -16.71 11.86 -3.40
CA THR A 437 -17.64 10.75 -3.20
C THR A 437 -18.10 10.67 -1.75
N ASN A 438 -19.41 10.50 -1.54
CA ASN A 438 -19.99 10.24 -0.22
C ASN A 438 -19.75 8.78 0.24
N ASN A 439 -20.09 8.49 1.51
CA ASN A 439 -20.12 7.14 2.04
C ASN A 439 -21.07 6.24 1.23
N ASP A 440 -20.56 5.10 0.79
CA ASP A 440 -21.39 4.08 0.12
C ASP A 440 -21.85 3.00 1.11
N LEU A 441 -22.93 3.30 1.85
CA LEU A 441 -23.50 2.36 2.80
C LEU A 441 -24.13 1.16 2.12
N SER A 442 -24.64 1.31 0.89
CA SER A 442 -25.22 0.21 0.13
C SER A 442 -24.17 -0.85 -0.21
N ARG A 443 -22.96 -0.42 -0.56
CA ARG A 443 -21.85 -1.34 -0.82
C ARG A 443 -21.39 -2.04 0.47
N VAL A 444 -21.41 -1.36 1.61
CA VAL A 444 -21.15 -1.99 2.92
C VAL A 444 -22.18 -3.08 3.22
N GLU A 445 -23.47 -2.80 3.04
CA GLU A 445 -24.53 -3.78 3.25
C GLU A 445 -24.39 -5.01 2.35
N ASN A 446 -24.01 -4.79 1.09
CA ASN A 446 -23.86 -5.85 0.11
C ASN A 446 -22.61 -6.72 0.34
N THR A 447 -21.51 -6.13 0.80
CA THR A 447 -20.23 -6.83 0.96
C THR A 447 -19.95 -7.30 2.39
N GLY A 448 -20.58 -6.68 3.39
CA GLY A 448 -20.31 -6.92 4.81
C GLY A 448 -18.96 -6.37 5.28
N HIS A 449 -18.26 -5.54 4.48
CA HIS A 449 -16.95 -5.00 4.80
C HIS A 449 -17.00 -3.50 5.05
N ASN A 450 -16.49 -3.03 6.20
CA ASN A 450 -16.49 -1.62 6.57
C ASN A 450 -15.77 -0.73 5.54
N ARG A 451 -14.65 -1.19 4.97
CA ARG A 451 -13.87 -0.43 3.97
C ARG A 451 -14.63 -0.16 2.68
N ALA A 452 -15.67 -0.96 2.36
CA ALA A 452 -16.51 -0.75 1.19
C ALA A 452 -17.18 0.63 1.18
N ILE A 453 -17.31 1.28 2.35
CA ILE A 453 -17.91 2.62 2.51
C ILE A 453 -17.19 3.70 1.68
N ASN A 454 -15.89 3.56 1.45
CA ASN A 454 -15.09 4.50 0.67
C ASN A 454 -14.55 3.92 -0.65
N ARG A 455 -15.16 2.84 -1.15
CA ARG A 455 -14.79 2.11 -2.39
C ARG A 455 -15.95 2.09 -3.38
N HIS A 456 -16.62 3.22 -3.55
CA HIS A 456 -17.75 3.34 -4.48
C HIS A 456 -17.32 3.00 -5.92
N GLN A 457 -18.24 2.45 -6.71
CA GLN A 457 -18.02 2.16 -8.13
C GLN A 457 -18.94 3.07 -8.95
N TRP A 458 -18.35 4.05 -9.62
CA TRP A 458 -19.07 5.01 -10.44
C TRP A 458 -19.48 4.42 -11.80
N ALA A 459 -20.72 4.63 -12.20
CA ALA A 459 -21.07 4.52 -13.61
C ALA A 459 -20.51 5.72 -14.36
N LEU A 460 -19.84 5.51 -15.50
CA LEU A 460 -19.16 6.57 -16.26
C LEU A 460 -20.12 7.67 -16.71
N ASP A 461 -21.32 7.33 -17.17
CA ASP A 461 -22.35 8.26 -17.59
C ASP A 461 -22.85 9.13 -16.43
N GLU A 462 -23.14 8.53 -15.27
CA GLU A 462 -23.54 9.26 -14.05
C GLU A 462 -22.44 10.22 -13.60
N LEU A 463 -21.19 9.74 -13.50
CA LEU A 463 -20.05 10.56 -13.10
C LEU A 463 -19.82 11.72 -14.08
N THR A 464 -19.92 11.44 -15.38
CA THR A 464 -19.76 12.45 -16.43
C THR A 464 -20.86 13.51 -16.39
N GLU A 465 -22.10 13.11 -16.12
CA GLU A 465 -23.21 14.05 -15.94
C GLU A 465 -22.96 14.98 -14.75
N LEU A 466 -22.56 14.42 -13.62
CA LEU A 466 -22.24 15.21 -12.42
C LEU A 466 -21.05 16.15 -12.61
N LEU A 467 -20.01 15.72 -13.31
CA LEU A 467 -18.84 16.56 -13.62
C LEU A 467 -19.15 17.70 -14.58
N ASN A 468 -20.19 17.57 -15.42
CA ASN A 468 -20.64 18.62 -16.33
C ASN A 468 -21.72 19.53 -15.74
N ASP A 469 -22.34 19.18 -14.61
CA ASP A 469 -23.34 20.02 -13.95
C ASP A 469 -22.66 21.11 -13.11
N ALA A 470 -22.80 22.36 -13.54
CA ALA A 470 -22.26 23.52 -12.83
C ALA A 470 -22.80 23.73 -11.38
N LYS A 471 -23.85 22.99 -11.01
CA LYS A 471 -24.42 22.98 -9.66
C LYS A 471 -23.92 21.80 -8.82
N SER A 472 -23.25 20.85 -9.43
CA SER A 472 -22.68 19.70 -8.74
C SER A 472 -21.47 20.10 -7.91
N CYS A 473 -21.34 19.54 -6.71
CA CYS A 473 -20.16 19.73 -5.88
C CYS A 473 -18.88 19.16 -6.55
N LEU A 474 -19.01 18.20 -7.45
CA LEU A 474 -17.86 17.61 -8.15
C LEU A 474 -17.13 18.61 -9.05
N LEU A 475 -17.84 19.60 -9.61
CA LEU A 475 -17.21 20.63 -10.44
C LEU A 475 -16.24 21.52 -9.65
N TYR A 476 -16.48 21.74 -8.35
CA TYR A 476 -15.64 22.57 -7.51
C TYR A 476 -14.39 21.84 -6.98
N THR A 477 -14.38 20.51 -6.98
CA THR A 477 -13.26 19.71 -6.51
C THR A 477 -12.35 19.24 -7.64
N SER A 478 -12.84 19.23 -8.89
CA SER A 478 -12.04 18.92 -10.07
C SER A 478 -11.25 20.18 -10.47
N PRO A 479 -9.91 20.10 -10.65
CA PRO A 479 -9.16 21.19 -11.26
C PRO A 479 -9.68 21.39 -12.68
N SER A 480 -10.44 22.44 -12.89
CA SER A 480 -11.01 22.72 -14.21
C SER A 480 -9.88 23.11 -15.17
N PRO A 481 -9.76 22.46 -16.34
CA PRO A 481 -8.85 22.92 -17.37
C PRO A 481 -9.34 24.19 -18.11
N ARG A 482 -10.32 24.90 -17.56
CA ARG A 482 -10.99 26.03 -18.20
C ARG A 482 -10.62 27.41 -17.65
N ASP A 483 -9.71 27.48 -16.67
CA ASP A 483 -9.20 28.78 -16.16
C ASP A 483 -7.75 29.00 -16.58
#